data_10779e3cc2ec1a3c19dc47428e457aee
#
_entry.id   10779e3cc2ec1a3c19dc47428e457aee
#
_cell.length_a   1.000
_cell.length_b   1.000
_cell.length_c   1.000
_cell.angle_alpha   90.00
_cell.angle_beta   90.00
_cell.angle_gamma   90.00
#
_symmetry.space_group_name_H-M   'P 1'
#
loop_
_entity.id
_entity.type
_entity.pdbx_description
1 polymer ?
#
loop_
_entity_poly.entity_id
_entity_poly.type
_entity_poly.pdbx_seq_one_letter_code
_entity_poly.pdbx_strand_id
1 'polypeptide(L)'
;MVAGNENNERRRSFDVIVVGAGVFGSWTAYFLQKSGASVLLLDAYGPANARASSGGESRIIRMGYGGDEIYTRWSMKALPKWKELFAQAGRPELFRCTGVLWIAHEGEKYALDTMATLDRAGCRYERLSLGQLVEQCPRMSFEPDCWGIFEPDSGVLMARRAVEAVVDQARRAGATYDNALVRRPIAQHRRVREITTQSGETYSAETFVFACGPWLRKTFPELLGDRLFVSRQEVFFFGVPAGDRKFRPPALPTWLNVGDEFYGMPDLEGRGLKIAHDRHGVAVDADTQSRLATPEALATARGYLARRFPILQDAPVVETRVCQYENTSNGDFLIDRHPEMENVWLAGGGSGHGFKHGPSLGEYVAARVTDGGAVEPRFSLTTKQSVQRRAVF
;
A
#
# COMPACT_ATOMS: atom_id res chain seq x y z
N MET A 1 -49.99 -19.14 -16.99
CA MET A 1 -49.38 -17.83 -16.75
C MET A 1 -47.93 -18.07 -16.40
N VAL A 2 -47.05 -17.84 -17.37
CA VAL A 2 -45.61 -18.02 -17.24
C VAL A 2 -45.08 -16.70 -16.64
N ALA A 3 -44.58 -16.76 -15.40
CA ALA A 3 -43.93 -15.64 -14.79
C ALA A 3 -42.65 -15.30 -15.57
N GLY A 4 -42.56 -14.04 -15.99
CA GLY A 4 -41.47 -13.53 -16.79
C GLY A 4 -40.14 -13.65 -16.06
N ASN A 5 -39.19 -14.21 -16.74
CA ASN A 5 -37.80 -14.18 -16.44
C ASN A 5 -37.32 -12.73 -16.69
N GLU A 6 -37.32 -11.89 -15.69
CA GLU A 6 -36.61 -10.62 -15.75
C GLU A 6 -35.13 -10.96 -15.85
N ASN A 7 -34.64 -11.06 -17.07
CA ASN A 7 -33.22 -11.04 -17.38
C ASN A 7 -32.65 -9.75 -16.79
N ASN A 8 -31.99 -9.89 -15.66
CA ASN A 8 -31.14 -8.85 -15.09
C ASN A 8 -29.94 -8.68 -16.05
N GLU A 9 -30.17 -7.99 -17.18
CA GLU A 9 -29.10 -7.64 -18.11
C GLU A 9 -28.08 -6.79 -17.32
N ARG A 10 -26.97 -7.43 -16.93
CA ARG A 10 -25.87 -6.75 -16.27
C ARG A 10 -25.49 -5.54 -17.10
N ARG A 11 -25.50 -4.36 -16.51
CA ARG A 11 -25.05 -3.12 -17.16
C ARG A 11 -23.66 -3.36 -17.75
N ARG A 12 -23.48 -3.11 -19.04
CA ARG A 12 -22.22 -3.32 -19.77
C ARG A 12 -21.53 -2.01 -20.19
N SER A 13 -22.17 -0.87 -19.93
CA SER A 13 -21.62 0.47 -20.25
C SER A 13 -21.54 1.34 -18.99
N PHE A 14 -20.42 1.99 -18.80
CA PHE A 14 -20.08 2.81 -17.63
C PHE A 14 -19.41 4.12 -18.07
N ASP A 15 -19.37 5.11 -17.17
CA ASP A 15 -18.54 6.30 -17.40
C ASP A 15 -17.06 5.94 -17.21
N VAL A 16 -16.75 5.16 -16.15
CA VAL A 16 -15.37 4.75 -15.85
C VAL A 16 -15.31 3.26 -15.49
N ILE A 17 -14.32 2.57 -16.05
CA ILE A 17 -13.93 1.24 -15.60
C ILE A 17 -12.56 1.34 -14.91
N VAL A 18 -12.49 0.84 -13.67
CA VAL A 18 -11.25 0.70 -12.90
C VAL A 18 -10.85 -0.76 -12.87
N VAL A 19 -9.64 -1.09 -13.33
CA VAL A 19 -9.09 -2.45 -13.36
C VAL A 19 -8.04 -2.60 -12.26
N GLY A 20 -8.33 -3.46 -11.30
CA GLY A 20 -7.53 -3.73 -10.10
C GLY A 20 -8.20 -3.20 -8.83
N ALA A 21 -8.64 -4.09 -7.93
CA ALA A 21 -9.24 -3.75 -6.64
C ALA A 21 -8.21 -3.82 -5.49
N GLY A 22 -6.96 -3.44 -5.77
CA GLY A 22 -5.96 -3.09 -4.75
C GLY A 22 -6.28 -1.74 -4.11
N VAL A 23 -5.39 -1.27 -3.22
CA VAL A 23 -5.62 -0.01 -2.49
C VAL A 23 -5.78 1.20 -3.42
N PHE A 24 -5.05 1.26 -4.54
CA PHE A 24 -5.15 2.37 -5.49
C PHE A 24 -6.48 2.36 -6.25
N GLY A 25 -6.81 1.21 -6.86
CA GLY A 25 -8.03 1.11 -7.66
C GLY A 25 -9.31 1.19 -6.83
N SER A 26 -9.34 0.58 -5.65
CA SER A 26 -10.54 0.64 -4.79
C SER A 26 -10.84 2.06 -4.32
N TRP A 27 -9.83 2.84 -3.90
CA TRP A 27 -10.04 4.25 -3.54
C TRP A 27 -10.38 5.13 -4.74
N THR A 28 -9.77 4.87 -5.90
CA THR A 28 -10.12 5.56 -7.15
C THR A 28 -11.57 5.32 -7.51
N ALA A 29 -12.02 4.06 -7.50
CA ALA A 29 -13.41 3.71 -7.78
C ALA A 29 -14.38 4.34 -6.78
N TYR A 30 -14.04 4.35 -5.49
CA TYR A 30 -14.85 4.98 -4.44
C TYR A 30 -15.04 6.49 -4.69
N PHE A 31 -13.98 7.24 -5.00
CA PHE A 31 -14.09 8.68 -5.24
C PHE A 31 -14.77 9.00 -6.55
N LEU A 32 -14.51 8.26 -7.63
CA LEU A 32 -15.23 8.40 -8.89
C LEU A 32 -16.73 8.15 -8.71
N GLN A 33 -17.13 7.11 -8.00
CA GLN A 33 -18.53 6.85 -7.70
C GLN A 33 -19.14 7.97 -6.86
N LYS A 34 -18.42 8.49 -5.87
CA LYS A 34 -18.90 9.63 -5.06
C LYS A 34 -19.01 10.94 -5.85
N SER A 35 -18.27 11.11 -6.92
CA SER A 35 -18.43 12.28 -7.82
C SER A 35 -19.58 12.15 -8.80
N GLY A 36 -20.32 11.04 -8.76
CA GLY A 36 -21.52 10.81 -9.58
C GLY A 36 -21.27 10.00 -10.85
N ALA A 37 -20.04 9.58 -11.13
CA ALA A 37 -19.75 8.70 -12.25
C ALA A 37 -20.31 7.30 -12.02
N SER A 38 -20.81 6.65 -13.05
CA SER A 38 -21.11 5.23 -13.02
C SER A 38 -19.82 4.42 -13.17
N VAL A 39 -19.47 3.63 -12.15
CA VAL A 39 -18.18 2.95 -12.06
C VAL A 39 -18.35 1.43 -12.07
N LEU A 40 -17.52 0.75 -12.90
CA LEU A 40 -17.26 -0.67 -12.78
C LEU A 40 -15.83 -0.87 -12.22
N LEU A 41 -15.72 -1.59 -11.12
CA LEU A 41 -14.44 -2.04 -10.55
C LEU A 41 -14.24 -3.52 -10.86
N LEU A 42 -13.14 -3.87 -11.52
CA LEU A 42 -12.78 -5.24 -11.88
C LEU A 42 -11.51 -5.69 -11.16
N ASP A 43 -11.47 -6.92 -10.70
CA ASP A 43 -10.24 -7.56 -10.20
C ASP A 43 -10.20 -9.04 -10.56
N ALA A 44 -9.02 -9.53 -10.91
CA ALA A 44 -8.84 -10.92 -11.35
C ALA A 44 -9.02 -11.95 -10.21
N TYR A 45 -8.71 -11.57 -8.96
CA TYR A 45 -8.62 -12.50 -7.83
C TYR A 45 -9.40 -12.06 -6.61
N GLY A 46 -10.15 -10.97 -6.72
CA GLY A 46 -10.91 -10.37 -5.63
C GLY A 46 -10.15 -9.26 -4.88
N PRO A 47 -10.89 -8.38 -4.17
CA PRO A 47 -10.30 -7.28 -3.43
C PRO A 47 -9.35 -7.80 -2.36
N ALA A 48 -8.20 -7.17 -2.23
CA ALA A 48 -7.20 -7.52 -1.22
C ALA A 48 -6.77 -8.99 -1.18
N ASN A 49 -6.82 -9.67 -2.32
CA ASN A 49 -6.40 -11.07 -2.41
C ASN A 49 -4.94 -11.27 -1.98
N ALA A 50 -4.58 -12.50 -1.61
CA ALA A 50 -3.25 -12.82 -1.06
C ALA A 50 -2.09 -12.63 -2.06
N ARG A 51 -2.38 -12.50 -3.37
CA ARG A 51 -1.37 -12.23 -4.41
C ARG A 51 -1.05 -10.75 -4.55
N ALA A 52 -2.01 -9.87 -4.22
CA ALA A 52 -1.86 -8.43 -4.35
C ALA A 52 -0.87 -7.85 -3.35
N SER A 53 -0.17 -6.78 -3.71
CA SER A 53 0.66 -6.01 -2.77
C SER A 53 -0.14 -5.47 -1.59
N SER A 54 -1.44 -5.25 -1.76
CA SER A 54 -2.39 -4.83 -0.72
C SER A 54 -2.92 -5.99 0.15
N GLY A 55 -2.57 -7.25 -0.17
CA GLY A 55 -3.18 -8.46 0.42
C GLY A 55 -2.61 -8.91 1.77
N GLY A 56 -1.68 -8.16 2.36
CA GLY A 56 -1.13 -8.48 3.68
C GLY A 56 -2.07 -8.08 4.83
N GLU A 57 -1.75 -8.50 6.04
CA GLU A 57 -2.62 -8.26 7.21
C GLU A 57 -2.58 -6.81 7.69
N SER A 58 -1.43 -6.18 7.65
CA SER A 58 -1.20 -4.87 8.24
C SER A 58 -0.23 -4.01 7.43
N ARG A 59 -0.40 -2.69 7.47
CA ARG A 59 0.49 -1.68 6.86
C ARG A 59 0.64 -0.50 7.80
N ILE A 60 1.83 0.07 7.83
CA ILE A 60 2.11 1.29 8.59
C ILE A 60 1.46 2.49 7.90
N ILE A 61 0.84 3.37 8.69
CA ILE A 61 0.54 4.74 8.31
C ILE A 61 1.31 5.68 9.22
N ARG A 62 2.14 6.52 8.63
CA ARG A 62 3.08 7.44 9.24
C ARG A 62 3.21 8.71 8.44
N MET A 63 3.66 9.80 9.07
CA MET A 63 3.80 11.12 8.43
C MET A 63 5.25 11.40 7.99
N GLY A 64 6.24 10.80 8.64
CA GLY A 64 7.65 11.00 8.32
C GLY A 64 8.06 10.42 6.97
N TYR A 65 8.80 11.19 6.15
CA TYR A 65 9.27 10.83 4.81
C TYR A 65 10.62 11.49 4.44
N GLY A 66 11.54 11.65 5.41
CA GLY A 66 12.77 12.39 5.13
C GLY A 66 12.45 13.80 4.62
N GLY A 67 13.10 14.22 3.54
CA GLY A 67 12.83 15.49 2.87
C GLY A 67 11.63 15.52 1.93
N ASP A 68 10.94 14.39 1.72
CA ASP A 68 9.84 14.26 0.76
C ASP A 68 8.49 14.76 1.31
N GLU A 69 8.36 16.06 1.47
CA GLU A 69 7.19 16.72 2.07
C GLU A 69 5.85 16.39 1.37
N ILE A 70 5.86 16.10 0.07
CA ILE A 70 4.65 15.71 -0.66
C ILE A 70 4.00 14.47 -0.03
N TYR A 71 4.78 13.45 0.34
CA TYR A 71 4.25 12.24 0.95
C TYR A 71 3.83 12.45 2.40
N THR A 72 4.52 13.32 3.15
CA THR A 72 4.08 13.76 4.48
C THR A 72 2.69 14.37 4.38
N ARG A 73 2.48 15.35 3.51
CA ARG A 73 1.18 15.99 3.31
C ARG A 73 0.10 15.04 2.80
N TRP A 74 0.46 14.08 1.95
CA TRP A 74 -0.47 13.07 1.48
C TRP A 74 -0.88 12.10 2.60
N SER A 75 0.04 11.68 3.46
CA SER A 75 -0.27 10.86 4.65
C SER A 75 -1.20 11.60 5.61
N MET A 76 -0.94 12.90 5.86
CA MET A 76 -1.78 13.75 6.70
C MET A 76 -3.22 13.85 6.17
N LYS A 77 -3.40 13.97 4.85
CA LYS A 77 -4.72 13.98 4.20
C LYS A 77 -5.37 12.59 4.20
N ALA A 78 -4.57 11.53 4.10
CA ALA A 78 -5.07 10.16 3.99
C ALA A 78 -5.61 9.62 5.32
N LEU A 79 -4.93 9.88 6.45
CA LEU A 79 -5.31 9.30 7.74
C LEU A 79 -6.75 9.66 8.17
N PRO A 80 -7.21 10.92 8.14
CA PRO A 80 -8.60 11.23 8.47
C PRO A 80 -9.60 10.56 7.51
N LYS A 81 -9.29 10.46 6.22
CA LYS A 81 -10.16 9.78 5.24
C LYS A 81 -10.25 8.27 5.49
N TRP A 82 -9.15 7.62 5.91
CA TRP A 82 -9.18 6.23 6.36
C TRP A 82 -10.10 6.06 7.56
N LYS A 83 -9.95 6.92 8.59
CA LYS A 83 -10.77 6.88 9.81
C LYS A 83 -12.25 7.13 9.49
N GLU A 84 -12.56 8.10 8.64
CA GLU A 84 -13.92 8.42 8.21
C GLU A 84 -14.56 7.21 7.51
N LEU A 85 -13.88 6.61 6.53
CA LEU A 85 -14.40 5.44 5.83
C LEU A 85 -14.63 4.26 6.77
N PHE A 86 -13.72 4.01 7.73
CA PHE A 86 -13.89 2.95 8.70
C PHE A 86 -15.07 3.21 9.65
N ALA A 87 -15.30 4.46 10.04
CA ALA A 87 -16.47 4.83 10.83
C ALA A 87 -17.77 4.60 10.03
N GLN A 88 -17.80 5.03 8.76
CA GLN A 88 -18.94 4.79 7.86
C GLN A 88 -19.19 3.28 7.62
N ALA A 89 -18.13 2.48 7.60
CA ALA A 89 -18.23 1.03 7.48
C ALA A 89 -18.64 0.32 8.80
N GLY A 90 -18.72 1.05 9.93
CA GLY A 90 -18.93 0.47 11.26
C GLY A 90 -17.73 -0.35 11.77
N ARG A 91 -16.53 -0.07 11.27
CA ARG A 91 -15.30 -0.83 11.55
C ARG A 91 -14.11 0.06 11.96
N PRO A 92 -14.25 0.93 12.98
CA PRO A 92 -13.19 1.85 13.39
C PRO A 92 -11.90 1.14 13.83
N GLU A 93 -12.00 -0.14 14.25
CA GLU A 93 -10.88 -0.99 14.64
C GLU A 93 -9.91 -1.32 13.50
N LEU A 94 -10.24 -1.02 12.26
CA LEU A 94 -9.34 -1.21 11.10
C LEU A 94 -8.16 -0.24 11.09
N PHE A 95 -8.25 0.85 11.85
CA PHE A 95 -7.10 1.66 12.22
C PHE A 95 -6.73 1.39 13.67
N ARG A 96 -5.48 1.01 13.92
CA ARG A 96 -4.90 0.83 15.25
C ARG A 96 -3.91 1.97 15.50
N CYS A 97 -4.27 2.90 16.39
CA CYS A 97 -3.37 3.97 16.83
C CYS A 97 -2.33 3.37 17.79
N THR A 98 -1.26 2.85 17.23
CA THR A 98 -0.15 2.24 17.99
C THR A 98 0.96 3.22 18.30
N GLY A 99 0.92 4.42 17.72
CA GLY A 99 2.09 5.24 17.50
C GLY A 99 3.03 4.62 16.47
N VAL A 100 3.95 5.43 15.96
CA VAL A 100 5.07 4.97 15.11
C VAL A 100 6.37 5.52 15.65
N LEU A 101 7.29 4.64 15.99
CA LEU A 101 8.61 4.95 16.48
C LEU A 101 9.63 4.76 15.36
N TRP A 102 10.35 5.82 15.04
CA TRP A 102 11.55 5.75 14.21
C TRP A 102 12.76 5.60 15.13
N ILE A 103 13.57 4.57 14.90
CA ILE A 103 14.82 4.35 15.59
C ILE A 103 15.92 4.81 14.65
N ALA A 104 16.68 5.79 15.11
CA ALA A 104 17.76 6.41 14.37
C ALA A 104 19.05 6.42 15.18
N HIS A 105 20.18 6.54 14.50
CA HIS A 105 21.50 6.72 15.10
C HIS A 105 21.95 8.18 15.03
N GLU A 106 22.95 8.57 15.83
CA GLU A 106 23.51 9.93 15.78
C GLU A 106 23.98 10.26 14.35
N GLY A 107 23.66 11.48 13.89
CA GLY A 107 24.05 11.98 12.56
C GLY A 107 23.23 11.42 11.39
N GLU A 108 22.22 10.61 11.63
CA GLU A 108 21.41 10.01 10.55
C GLU A 108 20.56 11.06 9.83
N LYS A 109 21.03 11.45 8.64
CA LYS A 109 20.46 12.54 7.86
C LYS A 109 18.97 12.35 7.55
N TYR A 110 18.55 11.14 7.19
CA TYR A 110 17.14 10.88 6.85
C TYR A 110 16.19 11.16 8.02
N ALA A 111 16.61 10.81 9.25
CA ALA A 111 15.82 11.07 10.45
C ALA A 111 15.78 12.59 10.77
N LEU A 112 16.90 13.31 10.60
CA LEU A 112 16.94 14.76 10.78
C LEU A 112 16.06 15.48 9.73
N ASP A 113 16.15 15.10 8.48
CA ASP A 113 15.29 15.63 7.41
C ASP A 113 13.81 15.32 7.68
N THR A 114 13.51 14.14 8.26
CA THR A 114 12.15 13.77 8.68
C THR A 114 11.60 14.76 9.72
N MET A 115 12.33 15.04 10.78
CA MET A 115 11.89 16.02 11.78
C MET A 115 11.66 17.40 11.16
N ALA A 116 12.62 17.90 10.37
CA ALA A 116 12.48 19.19 9.70
C ALA A 116 11.23 19.26 8.78
N THR A 117 10.88 18.15 8.14
CA THR A 117 9.68 18.05 7.30
C THR A 117 8.40 17.99 8.14
N LEU A 118 8.41 17.23 9.24
CA LEU A 118 7.28 17.17 10.17
C LEU A 118 6.99 18.54 10.79
N ASP A 119 8.03 19.30 11.17
CA ASP A 119 7.91 20.67 11.67
C ASP A 119 7.25 21.59 10.63
N ARG A 120 7.75 21.61 9.39
CA ARG A 120 7.17 22.43 8.32
C ARG A 120 5.73 22.05 8.00
N ALA A 121 5.40 20.78 8.12
CA ALA A 121 4.05 20.27 7.88
C ALA A 121 3.10 20.47 9.06
N GLY A 122 3.60 20.84 10.24
CA GLY A 122 2.82 20.98 11.47
C GLY A 122 2.36 19.62 12.04
N CYS A 123 3.14 18.56 11.80
CA CYS A 123 2.85 17.25 12.35
C CYS A 123 3.34 17.14 13.79
N ARG A 124 2.50 16.53 14.64
CA ARG A 124 2.90 16.22 16.02
C ARG A 124 3.87 15.05 16.04
N TYR A 125 4.99 15.22 16.70
CA TYR A 125 5.94 14.17 17.02
C TYR A 125 6.70 14.50 18.31
N GLU A 126 7.42 13.52 18.84
CA GLU A 126 8.28 13.64 20.02
C GLU A 126 9.66 13.11 19.65
N ARG A 127 10.72 13.87 20.01
CA ARG A 127 12.09 13.35 19.93
C ARG A 127 12.41 12.65 21.25
N LEU A 128 12.83 11.39 21.17
CA LEU A 128 13.13 10.56 22.32
C LEU A 128 14.65 10.34 22.45
N SER A 129 15.18 10.56 23.64
CA SER A 129 16.54 10.15 24.03
C SER A 129 16.60 8.63 24.21
N LEU A 130 17.82 8.06 24.28
CA LEU A 130 18.03 6.65 24.57
C LEU A 130 17.33 6.22 25.88
N GLY A 131 17.42 7.03 26.93
CA GLY A 131 16.74 6.73 28.21
C GLY A 131 15.23 6.62 28.05
N GLN A 132 14.62 7.53 27.30
CA GLN A 132 13.18 7.51 27.02
C GLN A 132 12.79 6.33 26.12
N LEU A 133 13.63 5.93 25.15
CA LEU A 133 13.41 4.73 24.34
C LEU A 133 13.37 3.47 25.21
N VAL A 134 14.31 3.30 26.12
CA VAL A 134 14.40 2.16 27.04
C VAL A 134 13.19 2.12 27.99
N GLU A 135 12.77 3.27 28.49
CA GLU A 135 11.59 3.37 29.35
C GLU A 135 10.30 3.04 28.61
N GLN A 136 10.12 3.62 27.43
CA GLN A 136 8.89 3.46 26.63
C GLN A 136 8.77 2.08 26.01
N CYS A 137 9.91 1.47 25.60
CA CYS A 137 9.95 0.18 24.90
C CYS A 137 10.80 -0.86 25.67
N PRO A 138 10.39 -1.30 26.87
CA PRO A 138 11.24 -2.11 27.77
C PRO A 138 11.55 -3.53 27.29
N ARG A 139 10.96 -3.93 26.16
CA ARG A 139 11.27 -5.22 25.48
C ARG A 139 12.20 -5.08 24.30
N MET A 140 12.56 -3.84 23.92
CA MET A 140 13.53 -3.55 22.87
C MET A 140 14.91 -3.26 23.47
N SER A 141 15.95 -3.70 22.79
CA SER A 141 17.32 -3.31 23.05
C SER A 141 17.74 -2.22 22.05
N PHE A 142 18.50 -1.25 22.53
CA PHE A 142 18.99 -0.12 21.73
C PHE A 142 20.49 0.01 21.87
N GLU A 143 21.16 0.40 20.80
CA GLU A 143 22.58 0.75 20.79
C GLU A 143 22.79 2.10 21.51
N PRO A 144 24.01 2.38 22.06
CA PRO A 144 24.26 3.58 22.88
C PRO A 144 24.03 4.92 22.16
N ASP A 145 24.15 4.96 20.84
CA ASP A 145 23.98 6.13 19.99
C ASP A 145 22.56 6.24 19.40
N CYS A 146 21.62 5.37 19.81
CA CYS A 146 20.24 5.42 19.36
C CYS A 146 19.47 6.60 19.99
N TRP A 147 18.61 7.17 19.17
CA TRP A 147 17.56 8.09 19.56
C TRP A 147 16.30 7.83 18.74
N GLY A 148 15.16 8.45 19.04
CA GLY A 148 13.92 8.16 18.36
C GLY A 148 13.12 9.39 17.95
N ILE A 149 12.26 9.20 16.93
CA ILE A 149 11.15 10.08 16.60
C ILE A 149 9.85 9.29 16.83
N PHE A 150 8.99 9.77 17.69
CA PHE A 150 7.72 9.13 17.98
C PHE A 150 6.56 9.95 17.42
N GLU A 151 5.79 9.35 16.53
CA GLU A 151 4.56 9.91 15.96
C GLU A 151 3.35 9.31 16.70
N PRO A 152 2.75 9.98 17.69
CA PRO A 152 1.72 9.39 18.55
C PRO A 152 0.40 9.12 17.82
N ASP A 153 0.06 9.91 16.80
CA ASP A 153 -1.22 9.84 16.07
C ASP A 153 -1.18 8.85 14.89
N SER A 154 0.02 8.33 14.59
CA SER A 154 0.29 7.34 13.56
C SER A 154 0.01 5.90 14.03
N GLY A 155 0.12 4.91 13.15
CA GLY A 155 -0.14 3.54 13.56
C GLY A 155 -0.26 2.54 12.42
N VAL A 156 -1.24 1.64 12.53
CA VAL A 156 -1.42 0.50 11.62
C VAL A 156 -2.81 0.49 11.00
N LEU A 157 -2.84 0.28 9.69
CA LEU A 157 -4.04 -0.06 8.93
C LEU A 157 -4.12 -1.59 8.80
N MET A 158 -5.28 -2.18 9.12
CA MET A 158 -5.54 -3.61 8.94
C MET A 158 -5.81 -3.89 7.46
N ALA A 159 -4.74 -4.04 6.69
CA ALA A 159 -4.67 -3.75 5.27
C ALA A 159 -5.69 -4.50 4.39
N ARG A 160 -5.76 -5.83 4.47
CA ARG A 160 -6.73 -6.61 3.69
C ARG A 160 -8.15 -6.15 3.97
N ARG A 161 -8.53 -6.14 5.24
CA ARG A 161 -9.86 -5.73 5.70
C ARG A 161 -10.16 -4.26 5.39
N ALA A 162 -9.12 -3.41 5.38
CA ALA A 162 -9.26 -2.01 5.00
C ALA A 162 -9.65 -1.86 3.52
N VAL A 163 -8.99 -2.60 2.61
CA VAL A 163 -9.32 -2.58 1.18
C VAL A 163 -10.72 -3.17 0.93
N GLU A 164 -11.06 -4.29 1.58
CA GLU A 164 -12.41 -4.87 1.54
C GLU A 164 -13.47 -3.84 1.94
N ALA A 165 -13.24 -3.10 3.04
CA ALA A 165 -14.13 -2.05 3.48
C ALA A 165 -14.29 -0.91 2.46
N VAL A 166 -13.20 -0.52 1.75
CA VAL A 166 -13.26 0.48 0.68
C VAL A 166 -14.13 -0.01 -0.47
N VAL A 167 -13.93 -1.24 -0.93
CA VAL A 167 -14.73 -1.83 -2.01
C VAL A 167 -16.20 -1.93 -1.62
N ASP A 168 -16.48 -2.36 -0.38
CA ASP A 168 -17.86 -2.44 0.12
C ASP A 168 -18.53 -1.05 0.19
N GLN A 169 -17.80 -0.02 0.61
CA GLN A 169 -18.33 1.35 0.61
C GLN A 169 -18.52 1.89 -0.82
N ALA A 170 -17.61 1.59 -1.76
CA ALA A 170 -17.80 1.94 -3.16
C ALA A 170 -19.08 1.29 -3.74
N ARG A 171 -19.30 -0.01 -3.46
CA ARG A 171 -20.52 -0.74 -3.87
C ARG A 171 -21.79 -0.16 -3.24
N ARG A 172 -21.76 0.18 -1.96
CA ARG A 172 -22.90 0.84 -1.28
C ARG A 172 -23.20 2.21 -1.87
N ALA A 173 -22.18 2.90 -2.38
CA ALA A 173 -22.35 4.17 -3.10
C ALA A 173 -22.85 3.98 -4.54
N GLY A 174 -23.01 2.74 -5.03
CA GLY A 174 -23.55 2.41 -6.34
C GLY A 174 -22.56 1.85 -7.37
N ALA A 175 -21.28 1.72 -7.03
CA ALA A 175 -20.30 1.11 -7.93
C ALA A 175 -20.61 -0.39 -8.17
N THR A 176 -20.51 -0.81 -9.41
CA THR A 176 -20.55 -2.22 -9.76
C THR A 176 -19.17 -2.84 -9.52
N TYR A 177 -19.14 -4.04 -8.95
CA TYR A 177 -17.92 -4.83 -8.80
C TYR A 177 -18.10 -6.18 -9.48
N ASP A 178 -17.08 -6.62 -10.24
CA ASP A 178 -17.06 -7.96 -10.80
C ASP A 178 -15.65 -8.59 -10.68
N ASN A 179 -15.61 -9.91 -10.52
CA ASN A 179 -14.37 -10.66 -10.41
C ASN A 179 -13.99 -11.21 -11.78
N ALA A 180 -13.13 -10.51 -12.49
CA ALA A 180 -12.76 -10.85 -13.85
C ALA A 180 -11.32 -10.45 -14.19
N LEU A 181 -10.60 -11.34 -14.85
CA LEU A 181 -9.28 -11.05 -15.42
C LEU A 181 -9.46 -10.36 -16.77
N VAL A 182 -9.07 -9.10 -16.82
CA VAL A 182 -9.14 -8.28 -18.04
C VAL A 182 -7.96 -8.62 -18.95
N ARG A 183 -8.26 -8.82 -20.24
CA ARG A 183 -7.25 -8.94 -21.29
C ARG A 183 -6.60 -7.57 -21.54
N ARG A 184 -5.43 -7.60 -22.18
CA ARG A 184 -4.77 -6.38 -22.64
C ARG A 184 -5.73 -5.53 -23.49
N PRO A 185 -5.90 -4.20 -23.16
CA PRO A 185 -6.78 -3.35 -23.94
C PRO A 185 -6.24 -3.11 -25.35
N ILE A 186 -7.14 -2.96 -26.28
CA ILE A 186 -6.82 -2.65 -27.68
C ILE A 186 -7.45 -1.31 -28.04
N ALA A 187 -6.62 -0.36 -28.49
CA ALA A 187 -7.09 0.93 -28.95
C ALA A 187 -7.45 0.90 -30.42
N GLN A 188 -8.54 1.60 -30.78
CA GLN A 188 -8.91 1.96 -32.16
C GLN A 188 -8.92 3.46 -32.26
N HIS A 189 -8.16 4.05 -33.22
CA HIS A 189 -8.03 5.49 -33.37
C HIS A 189 -7.64 6.18 -32.02
N ARG A 190 -6.64 5.64 -31.32
CA ARG A 190 -6.11 6.13 -30.04
C ARG A 190 -7.11 6.09 -28.87
N ARG A 191 -8.23 5.38 -28.97
CA ARG A 191 -9.18 5.22 -27.88
C ARG A 191 -9.54 3.75 -27.66
N VAL A 192 -9.63 3.35 -26.42
CA VAL A 192 -10.21 2.06 -26.00
C VAL A 192 -11.72 2.28 -25.91
N ARG A 193 -12.51 1.47 -26.65
CA ARG A 193 -13.97 1.51 -26.59
C ARG A 193 -14.53 0.54 -25.57
N GLU A 194 -13.90 -0.61 -25.49
CA GLU A 194 -14.30 -1.69 -24.61
C GLU A 194 -13.08 -2.48 -24.12
N ILE A 195 -13.24 -3.16 -23.01
CA ILE A 195 -12.30 -4.17 -22.52
C ILE A 195 -12.98 -5.53 -22.54
N THR A 196 -12.18 -6.57 -22.78
CA THR A 196 -12.64 -7.96 -22.80
C THR A 196 -12.01 -8.72 -21.65
N THR A 197 -12.79 -9.50 -20.95
CA THR A 197 -12.30 -10.41 -19.91
C THR A 197 -11.75 -11.71 -20.50
N GLN A 198 -11.03 -12.49 -19.71
CA GLN A 198 -10.53 -13.79 -20.14
C GLN A 198 -11.68 -14.76 -20.46
N SER A 199 -12.83 -14.64 -19.78
CA SER A 199 -14.06 -15.40 -20.04
C SER A 199 -14.81 -14.97 -21.31
N GLY A 200 -14.41 -13.86 -21.95
CA GLY A 200 -15.01 -13.35 -23.19
C GLY A 200 -16.10 -12.29 -22.97
N GLU A 201 -16.40 -11.91 -21.75
CA GLU A 201 -17.31 -10.80 -21.47
C GLU A 201 -16.69 -9.47 -21.88
N THR A 202 -17.51 -8.54 -22.35
CA THR A 202 -17.08 -7.20 -22.77
C THR A 202 -17.78 -6.12 -21.97
N TYR A 203 -17.04 -5.06 -21.62
CA TYR A 203 -17.55 -3.87 -20.93
C TYR A 203 -17.03 -2.62 -21.63
N SER A 204 -17.90 -1.66 -21.87
CA SER A 204 -17.56 -0.38 -22.49
C SER A 204 -17.52 0.75 -21.46
N ALA A 205 -16.66 1.73 -21.68
CA ALA A 205 -16.60 2.96 -20.88
C ALA A 205 -16.01 4.14 -21.67
N GLU A 206 -16.29 5.33 -21.19
CA GLU A 206 -15.65 6.55 -21.70
C GLU A 206 -14.18 6.63 -21.26
N THR A 207 -13.87 6.16 -20.04
CA THR A 207 -12.53 6.22 -19.46
C THR A 207 -12.18 4.91 -18.75
N PHE A 208 -10.92 4.53 -18.84
CA PHE A 208 -10.37 3.33 -18.19
C PHE A 208 -9.20 3.72 -17.28
N VAL A 209 -9.20 3.20 -16.05
CA VAL A 209 -8.08 3.36 -15.10
C VAL A 209 -7.50 1.99 -14.80
N PHE A 210 -6.23 1.78 -15.12
CA PHE A 210 -5.52 0.54 -14.82
C PHE A 210 -4.68 0.71 -13.54
N ALA A 211 -5.12 0.08 -12.46
CA ALA A 211 -4.48 0.06 -11.14
C ALA A 211 -4.06 -1.37 -10.76
N CYS A 212 -3.46 -2.08 -11.72
CA CYS A 212 -3.20 -3.52 -11.66
C CYS A 212 -1.99 -3.90 -10.77
N GLY A 213 -1.35 -2.94 -10.08
CA GLY A 213 -0.18 -3.18 -9.23
C GLY A 213 0.90 -3.97 -10.00
N PRO A 214 1.51 -5.01 -9.42
CA PRO A 214 2.61 -5.74 -10.06
C PRO A 214 2.33 -6.31 -11.45
N TRP A 215 1.07 -6.39 -11.85
CA TRP A 215 0.67 -6.83 -13.20
C TRP A 215 0.59 -5.68 -14.20
N LEU A 216 0.68 -4.42 -13.79
CA LEU A 216 0.56 -3.26 -14.68
C LEU A 216 1.60 -3.32 -15.81
N ARG A 217 2.84 -3.72 -15.50
CA ARG A 217 3.90 -3.93 -16.51
C ARG A 217 3.59 -5.04 -17.53
N LYS A 218 2.77 -6.03 -17.15
CA LYS A 218 2.33 -7.11 -18.05
C LYS A 218 1.14 -6.68 -18.90
N THR A 219 0.30 -5.79 -18.37
CA THR A 219 -0.83 -5.21 -19.11
C THR A 219 -0.33 -4.28 -20.23
N PHE A 220 0.75 -3.53 -19.99
CA PHE A 220 1.35 -2.60 -20.96
C PHE A 220 2.86 -2.88 -21.10
N PRO A 221 3.27 -4.03 -21.65
CA PRO A 221 4.68 -4.45 -21.63
C PRO A 221 5.58 -3.56 -22.48
N GLU A 222 5.10 -3.01 -23.59
CA GLU A 222 5.88 -2.11 -24.45
C GLU A 222 6.14 -0.75 -23.79
N LEU A 223 5.21 -0.30 -22.93
CA LEU A 223 5.30 0.98 -22.26
C LEU A 223 5.98 0.89 -20.90
N LEU A 224 5.69 -0.17 -20.13
CA LEU A 224 6.05 -0.28 -18.71
C LEU A 224 6.95 -1.48 -18.40
N GLY A 225 7.23 -2.34 -19.37
CA GLY A 225 7.97 -3.59 -19.15
C GLY A 225 9.35 -3.41 -18.53
N ASP A 226 10.04 -2.34 -18.87
CA ASP A 226 11.35 -1.97 -18.34
C ASP A 226 11.34 -0.80 -17.34
N ARG A 227 10.17 -0.19 -17.06
CA ARG A 227 10.02 0.98 -16.18
C ARG A 227 9.42 0.68 -14.82
N LEU A 228 8.79 -0.48 -14.69
CA LEU A 228 8.27 -1.00 -13.43
C LEU A 228 9.01 -2.26 -13.02
N PHE A 229 9.48 -2.29 -11.78
CA PHE A 229 10.30 -3.35 -11.21
C PHE A 229 9.50 -4.07 -10.12
N VAL A 230 9.28 -5.35 -10.29
CA VAL A 230 8.59 -6.15 -9.26
C VAL A 230 9.63 -6.86 -8.43
N SER A 231 9.68 -6.55 -7.13
CA SER A 231 10.60 -7.18 -6.18
C SER A 231 9.84 -7.98 -5.13
N ARG A 232 10.46 -9.09 -4.70
CA ARG A 232 9.97 -9.96 -3.64
C ARG A 232 10.18 -9.30 -2.28
N GLN A 233 9.20 -9.46 -1.38
CA GLN A 233 9.28 -9.02 0.01
C GLN A 233 8.82 -10.13 0.93
N GLU A 234 9.52 -10.33 2.05
CA GLU A 234 9.21 -11.39 3.00
C GLU A 234 8.92 -10.81 4.38
N VAL A 235 7.91 -11.33 5.03
CA VAL A 235 7.43 -10.87 6.33
C VAL A 235 7.31 -12.06 7.26
N PHE A 236 7.78 -11.89 8.49
CA PHE A 236 7.75 -12.91 9.52
C PHE A 236 6.97 -12.45 10.74
N PHE A 237 6.23 -13.37 11.34
CA PHE A 237 5.58 -13.16 12.62
C PHE A 237 6.20 -14.13 13.62
N PHE A 238 6.70 -13.62 14.74
CA PHE A 238 7.31 -14.39 15.80
C PHE A 238 6.39 -14.46 17.01
N GLY A 239 6.28 -15.65 17.60
CA GLY A 239 5.48 -15.85 18.78
C GLY A 239 6.02 -15.02 19.94
N VAL A 240 5.12 -14.43 20.73
CA VAL A 240 5.47 -13.68 21.95
C VAL A 240 5.09 -14.51 23.17
N PRO A 241 5.76 -14.33 24.33
CA PRO A 241 5.41 -15.05 25.55
C PRO A 241 3.95 -14.83 25.95
N ALA A 242 3.27 -15.92 26.30
CA ALA A 242 1.87 -15.87 26.69
C ALA A 242 1.66 -14.92 27.88
N GLY A 243 0.68 -14.02 27.75
CA GLY A 243 0.35 -13.05 28.80
C GLY A 243 1.27 -11.82 28.89
N ASP A 244 2.38 -11.75 28.14
CA ASP A 244 3.25 -10.57 28.15
C ASP A 244 2.65 -9.44 27.30
N ARG A 245 1.94 -8.54 27.97
CA ARG A 245 1.32 -7.36 27.34
C ARG A 245 2.31 -6.32 26.82
N LYS A 246 3.62 -6.42 27.17
CA LYS A 246 4.66 -5.49 26.74
C LYS A 246 4.99 -5.61 25.25
N PHE A 247 4.48 -6.66 24.56
CA PHE A 247 4.55 -6.79 23.11
C PHE A 247 3.32 -6.24 22.38
N ARG A 248 2.38 -5.62 23.09
CA ARG A 248 1.14 -5.05 22.56
C ARG A 248 1.08 -3.54 22.73
N PRO A 249 0.30 -2.81 21.89
CA PRO A 249 0.04 -1.40 22.15
C PRO A 249 -0.65 -1.20 23.50
N PRO A 250 -0.39 -0.09 24.22
CA PRO A 250 0.54 0.99 23.88
C PRO A 250 2.01 0.71 24.28
N ALA A 251 2.30 -0.41 24.97
CA ALA A 251 3.64 -0.69 25.52
C ALA A 251 4.69 -1.02 24.44
N LEU A 252 4.29 -1.39 23.23
CA LEU A 252 5.15 -1.49 22.05
C LEU A 252 4.46 -0.78 20.89
N PRO A 253 5.01 0.32 20.38
CA PRO A 253 4.52 0.96 19.16
C PRO A 253 4.89 0.15 17.92
N THR A 254 4.36 0.51 16.77
CA THR A 254 4.92 0.16 15.47
C THR A 254 6.25 0.88 15.32
N TRP A 255 7.25 0.25 14.70
CA TRP A 255 8.57 0.87 14.58
C TRP A 255 9.18 0.73 13.19
N LEU A 256 10.09 1.66 12.88
CA LEU A 256 11.01 1.62 11.74
C LEU A 256 12.42 1.82 12.30
N ASN A 257 13.34 0.94 11.92
CA ASN A 257 14.76 1.12 12.21
C ASN A 257 15.44 1.53 10.89
N VAL A 258 15.77 2.82 10.79
CA VAL A 258 16.24 3.40 9.53
C VAL A 258 17.57 2.80 9.13
N GLY A 259 18.56 2.77 10.04
CA GLY A 259 19.91 2.26 9.75
C GLY A 259 19.96 0.78 9.40
N ASP A 260 19.13 -0.05 10.05
CA ASP A 260 19.05 -1.50 9.77
C ASP A 260 18.10 -1.83 8.59
N GLU A 261 17.35 -0.87 8.06
CA GLU A 261 16.32 -1.08 7.04
C GLU A 261 15.25 -2.10 7.46
N PHE A 262 14.89 -2.15 8.75
CA PHE A 262 13.85 -3.02 9.27
C PHE A 262 12.64 -2.23 9.76
N TYR A 263 11.48 -2.83 9.63
CA TYR A 263 10.29 -2.35 10.32
C TYR A 263 9.55 -3.50 11.00
N GLY A 264 8.74 -3.15 11.97
CA GLY A 264 7.91 -4.13 12.63
C GLY A 264 6.66 -3.53 13.27
N MET A 265 5.83 -4.43 13.74
CA MET A 265 4.57 -4.10 14.41
C MET A 265 4.42 -4.93 15.66
N PRO A 266 3.80 -4.37 16.71
CA PRO A 266 3.48 -5.12 17.93
C PRO A 266 2.57 -6.30 17.64
N ASP A 267 2.39 -7.18 18.65
CA ASP A 267 1.39 -8.24 18.58
C ASP A 267 -0.02 -7.63 18.48
N LEU A 268 -0.55 -7.65 17.28
CA LEU A 268 -1.92 -7.25 16.98
C LEU A 268 -2.79 -8.50 16.82
N GLU A 269 -3.84 -8.56 17.62
CA GLU A 269 -4.84 -9.63 17.56
C GLU A 269 -4.27 -11.05 17.86
N GLY A 270 -3.16 -11.14 18.60
CA GLY A 270 -2.55 -12.43 18.95
C GLY A 270 -1.78 -13.10 17.82
N ARG A 271 -1.40 -12.37 16.76
CA ARG A 271 -0.67 -12.90 15.60
C ARG A 271 0.85 -12.96 15.79
N GLY A 272 1.35 -12.45 16.91
CA GLY A 272 2.76 -12.36 17.19
C GLY A 272 3.42 -11.05 16.70
N LEU A 273 4.70 -10.91 17.00
CA LEU A 273 5.51 -9.77 16.62
C LEU A 273 5.86 -9.83 15.14
N LYS A 274 5.43 -8.86 14.36
CA LYS A 274 5.73 -8.77 12.93
C LYS A 274 7.07 -8.10 12.68
N ILE A 275 7.91 -8.70 11.85
CA ILE A 275 9.20 -8.13 11.41
C ILE A 275 9.34 -8.30 9.89
N ALA A 276 9.85 -7.29 9.22
CA ALA A 276 10.21 -7.35 7.82
C ALA A 276 11.44 -6.49 7.53
N HIS A 277 12.31 -6.99 6.66
CA HIS A 277 13.43 -6.23 6.11
C HIS A 277 12.90 -5.39 4.92
N ASP A 278 13.09 -4.09 4.95
CA ASP A 278 12.50 -3.17 3.97
C ASP A 278 13.45 -2.85 2.79
N ARG A 279 14.42 -3.71 2.57
CA ARG A 279 15.27 -3.62 1.38
C ARG A 279 14.58 -4.25 0.18
N HIS A 280 14.83 -3.73 -1.03
CA HIS A 280 14.35 -4.36 -2.25
C HIS A 280 14.90 -5.79 -2.36
N GLY A 281 14.01 -6.76 -2.36
CA GLY A 281 14.35 -8.16 -2.62
C GLY A 281 14.66 -8.43 -4.09
N VAL A 282 14.86 -9.70 -4.41
CA VAL A 282 15.13 -10.14 -5.79
C VAL A 282 13.97 -9.78 -6.72
N ALA A 283 14.30 -9.53 -7.99
CA ALA A 283 13.30 -9.35 -9.04
C ALA A 283 12.50 -10.64 -9.25
N VAL A 284 11.19 -10.52 -9.35
CA VAL A 284 10.28 -11.67 -9.49
C VAL A 284 9.19 -11.42 -10.51
N ASP A 285 8.62 -12.51 -11.01
CA ASP A 285 7.38 -12.47 -11.77
C ASP A 285 6.17 -12.59 -10.83
N ALA A 286 5.19 -11.70 -10.98
CA ALA A 286 4.04 -11.61 -10.10
C ALA A 286 3.15 -12.87 -10.09
N ASP A 287 3.13 -13.64 -11.20
CA ASP A 287 2.31 -14.85 -11.34
C ASP A 287 3.01 -16.09 -10.80
N THR A 288 4.33 -16.22 -11.04
CA THR A 288 5.05 -17.49 -10.87
C THR A 288 5.97 -17.54 -9.64
N GLN A 289 6.18 -16.40 -8.94
CA GLN A 289 7.04 -16.40 -7.76
C GLN A 289 6.54 -17.36 -6.67
N SER A 290 7.47 -18.05 -6.01
CA SER A 290 7.18 -18.85 -4.82
C SER A 290 6.56 -17.98 -3.71
N ARG A 291 5.56 -18.49 -3.04
CA ARG A 291 4.93 -17.85 -1.86
C ARG A 291 5.44 -18.44 -0.54
N LEU A 292 6.47 -19.26 -0.60
CA LEU A 292 7.16 -19.77 0.59
C LEU A 292 8.33 -18.83 0.93
N ALA A 293 8.45 -18.45 2.21
CA ALA A 293 9.58 -17.65 2.68
C ALA A 293 10.89 -18.42 2.55
N THR A 294 11.97 -17.69 2.28
CA THR A 294 13.30 -18.28 2.11
C THR A 294 14.00 -18.46 3.46
N PRO A 295 14.86 -19.50 3.61
CA PRO A 295 15.68 -19.66 4.80
C PRO A 295 16.59 -18.46 5.07
N GLU A 296 17.14 -17.85 4.03
CA GLU A 296 18.05 -16.70 4.11
C GLU A 296 17.34 -15.46 4.67
N ALA A 297 16.12 -15.17 4.19
CA ALA A 297 15.33 -14.06 4.71
C ALA A 297 14.89 -14.31 6.17
N LEU A 298 14.57 -15.56 6.52
CA LEU A 298 14.27 -15.94 7.89
C LEU A 298 15.50 -15.76 8.80
N ALA A 299 16.68 -16.19 8.36
CA ALA A 299 17.92 -16.01 9.12
C ALA A 299 18.22 -14.53 9.36
N THR A 300 18.04 -13.69 8.34
CA THR A 300 18.20 -12.22 8.43
C THR A 300 17.22 -11.62 9.45
N ALA A 301 15.94 -12.01 9.40
CA ALA A 301 14.93 -11.54 10.35
C ALA A 301 15.22 -12.02 11.79
N ARG A 302 15.72 -13.26 11.98
CA ARG A 302 16.13 -13.77 13.29
C ARG A 302 17.35 -13.02 13.85
N GLY A 303 18.33 -12.69 13.01
CA GLY A 303 19.47 -11.88 13.42
C GLY A 303 19.05 -10.51 13.96
N TYR A 304 18.11 -9.85 13.26
CA TYR A 304 17.53 -8.60 13.76
C TYR A 304 16.73 -8.80 15.05
N LEU A 305 15.88 -9.85 15.10
CA LEU A 305 15.09 -10.19 16.28
C LEU A 305 15.97 -10.39 17.52
N ALA A 306 17.06 -11.16 17.38
CA ALA A 306 17.98 -11.46 18.50
C ALA A 306 18.66 -10.19 19.06
N ARG A 307 19.01 -9.22 18.20
CA ARG A 307 19.59 -7.95 18.62
C ARG A 307 18.55 -7.02 19.25
N ARG A 308 17.43 -6.83 18.56
CA ARG A 308 16.43 -5.83 18.95
C ARG A 308 15.47 -6.31 20.05
N PHE A 309 15.21 -7.61 20.11
CA PHE A 309 14.33 -8.26 21.09
C PHE A 309 15.00 -9.54 21.66
N PRO A 310 16.05 -9.44 22.48
CA PRO A 310 16.83 -10.60 22.94
C PRO A 310 15.99 -11.69 23.59
N ILE A 311 14.93 -11.34 24.30
CA ILE A 311 14.00 -12.30 24.93
C ILE A 311 13.25 -13.18 23.90
N LEU A 312 13.20 -12.76 22.62
CA LEU A 312 12.54 -13.49 21.53
C LEU A 312 13.52 -14.18 20.59
N GLN A 313 14.84 -14.26 20.89
CA GLN A 313 15.83 -14.83 20.00
C GLN A 313 15.45 -16.22 19.47
N ASP A 314 14.88 -17.06 20.34
CA ASP A 314 14.46 -18.43 20.05
C ASP A 314 12.94 -18.56 19.81
N ALA A 315 12.24 -17.43 19.64
CA ALA A 315 10.81 -17.44 19.45
C ALA A 315 10.39 -18.23 18.19
N PRO A 316 9.29 -19.00 18.26
CA PRO A 316 8.79 -19.72 17.11
C PRO A 316 8.30 -18.76 16.02
N VAL A 317 8.51 -19.11 14.76
CA VAL A 317 7.83 -18.45 13.65
C VAL A 317 6.40 -18.98 13.61
N VAL A 318 5.43 -18.09 13.82
CA VAL A 318 4.00 -18.45 13.82
C VAL A 318 3.33 -18.25 12.48
N GLU A 319 3.87 -17.33 11.67
CA GLU A 319 3.39 -17.09 10.31
C GLU A 319 4.49 -16.48 9.45
N THR A 320 4.46 -16.79 8.15
CA THR A 320 5.27 -16.12 7.12
C THR A 320 4.38 -15.63 6.00
N ARG A 321 4.77 -14.52 5.36
CA ARG A 321 4.11 -14.00 4.18
C ARG A 321 5.12 -13.58 3.14
N VAL A 322 4.85 -13.92 1.87
CA VAL A 322 5.57 -13.39 0.73
C VAL A 322 4.70 -12.37 0.04
N CYS A 323 5.18 -11.15 0.01
CA CYS A 323 4.59 -10.01 -0.66
C CYS A 323 5.42 -9.63 -1.91
N GLN A 324 5.03 -8.58 -2.58
CA GLN A 324 5.77 -8.02 -3.71
C GLN A 324 5.57 -6.50 -3.75
N TYR A 325 6.63 -5.79 -4.08
CA TYR A 325 6.55 -4.38 -4.39
C TYR A 325 6.53 -4.16 -5.89
N GLU A 326 5.77 -3.20 -6.35
CA GLU A 326 5.81 -2.65 -7.69
C GLU A 326 6.55 -1.32 -7.59
N ASN A 327 7.79 -1.29 -8.05
CA ASN A 327 8.68 -0.15 -7.90
C ASN A 327 8.82 0.60 -9.21
N THR A 328 8.96 1.93 -9.12
CA THR A 328 9.43 2.80 -10.20
C THR A 328 10.92 3.10 -10.03
N SER A 329 11.55 3.66 -11.04
CA SER A 329 12.98 4.00 -11.00
C SER A 329 13.35 5.02 -9.93
N ASN A 330 12.44 5.96 -9.62
CA ASN A 330 12.63 7.05 -8.67
C ASN A 330 11.88 6.86 -7.34
N GLY A 331 11.11 5.76 -7.19
CA GLY A 331 10.30 5.46 -6.01
C GLY A 331 8.99 6.25 -5.92
N ASP A 332 8.76 7.22 -6.81
CA ASP A 332 7.50 7.96 -6.87
C ASP A 332 6.40 7.17 -7.59
N PHE A 333 5.15 7.42 -7.25
CA PHE A 333 4.01 6.78 -7.91
C PHE A 333 4.01 7.06 -9.41
N LEU A 334 3.41 6.17 -10.19
CA LEU A 334 3.06 6.39 -11.58
C LEU A 334 1.57 6.73 -11.63
N ILE A 335 1.25 7.97 -11.97
CA ILE A 335 -0.12 8.42 -12.23
C ILE A 335 -0.06 9.28 -13.48
N ASP A 336 -0.47 8.73 -14.62
CA ASP A 336 -0.40 9.44 -15.91
C ASP A 336 -1.38 8.84 -16.91
N ARG A 337 -1.61 9.55 -17.99
CA ARG A 337 -2.34 9.03 -19.16
C ARG A 337 -1.41 8.15 -20.00
N HIS A 338 -2.00 7.13 -20.62
CA HIS A 338 -1.29 6.35 -21.61
C HIS A 338 -1.01 7.22 -22.87
N PRO A 339 0.23 7.27 -23.38
CA PRO A 339 0.59 8.23 -24.46
C PRO A 339 -0.14 7.95 -25.79
N GLU A 340 -0.55 6.70 -26.03
CA GLU A 340 -1.20 6.26 -27.26
C GLU A 340 -2.68 5.91 -27.09
N MET A 341 -3.20 5.89 -25.86
CA MET A 341 -4.59 5.58 -25.52
C MET A 341 -5.18 6.72 -24.71
N GLU A 342 -5.81 7.69 -25.37
CA GLU A 342 -6.20 8.99 -24.81
C GLU A 342 -7.16 8.90 -23.60
N ASN A 343 -7.94 7.83 -23.53
CA ASN A 343 -8.90 7.60 -22.44
C ASN A 343 -8.45 6.53 -21.43
N VAL A 344 -7.14 6.19 -21.41
CA VAL A 344 -6.55 5.24 -20.49
C VAL A 344 -5.64 5.95 -19.50
N TRP A 345 -5.90 5.74 -18.22
CA TRP A 345 -5.07 6.18 -17.10
C TRP A 345 -4.33 5.02 -16.46
N LEU A 346 -3.09 5.28 -16.06
CA LEU A 346 -2.22 4.34 -15.36
C LEU A 346 -2.09 4.81 -13.91
N ALA A 347 -2.29 3.91 -12.95
CA ALA A 347 -2.13 4.19 -11.53
C ALA A 347 -1.38 3.03 -10.85
N GLY A 348 -0.09 3.22 -10.57
CA GLY A 348 0.78 2.17 -10.04
C GLY A 348 2.05 2.72 -9.39
N GLY A 349 3.08 1.89 -9.33
CA GLY A 349 4.37 2.27 -8.79
C GLY A 349 4.33 2.56 -7.29
N GLY A 350 3.62 1.76 -6.50
CA GLY A 350 3.47 1.97 -5.05
C GLY A 350 4.77 1.90 -4.26
N SER A 351 5.85 1.37 -4.85
CA SER A 351 7.25 1.43 -4.42
C SER A 351 7.46 1.14 -2.92
N GLY A 352 6.74 0.15 -2.38
CA GLY A 352 6.81 -0.25 -0.97
C GLY A 352 6.05 0.65 0.01
N HIS A 353 5.71 1.88 -0.34
CA HIS A 353 5.12 2.85 0.58
C HIS A 353 3.70 3.35 0.21
N GLY A 354 3.12 2.90 -0.90
CA GLY A 354 1.89 3.45 -1.46
C GLY A 354 0.61 3.21 -0.63
N PHE A 355 0.54 2.13 0.17
CA PHE A 355 -0.71 1.70 0.79
C PHE A 355 -1.42 2.79 1.61
N LYS A 356 -0.69 3.46 2.49
CA LYS A 356 -1.25 4.49 3.39
C LYS A 356 -1.83 5.68 2.63
N HIS A 357 -1.32 5.95 1.43
CA HIS A 357 -1.74 7.05 0.56
C HIS A 357 -2.99 6.74 -0.26
N GLY A 358 -3.58 5.54 -0.14
CA GLY A 358 -4.76 5.12 -0.90
C GLY A 358 -5.84 6.20 -1.05
N PRO A 359 -6.32 6.83 0.05
CA PRO A 359 -7.31 7.90 -0.04
C PRO A 359 -6.84 9.12 -0.85
N SER A 360 -5.64 9.63 -0.56
CA SER A 360 -5.10 10.81 -1.24
C SER A 360 -4.82 10.54 -2.72
N LEU A 361 -4.31 9.34 -3.03
CA LEU A 361 -4.06 8.92 -4.40
C LEU A 361 -5.38 8.70 -5.16
N GLY A 362 -6.34 8.00 -4.58
CA GLY A 362 -7.63 7.73 -5.22
C GLY A 362 -8.39 9.01 -5.52
N GLU A 363 -8.43 9.96 -4.57
CA GLU A 363 -9.02 11.28 -4.79
C GLU A 363 -8.29 12.05 -5.90
N TYR A 364 -6.95 12.01 -5.90
CA TYR A 364 -6.14 12.66 -6.92
C TYR A 364 -6.39 12.07 -8.32
N VAL A 365 -6.42 10.73 -8.46
CA VAL A 365 -6.71 10.07 -9.74
C VAL A 365 -8.12 10.40 -10.20
N ALA A 366 -9.12 10.31 -9.31
CA ALA A 366 -10.51 10.64 -9.62
C ALA A 366 -10.61 12.06 -10.17
N ALA A 367 -10.01 13.05 -9.50
CA ALA A 367 -10.02 14.44 -9.96
C ALA A 367 -9.32 14.61 -11.33
N ARG A 368 -8.23 13.86 -11.59
CA ARG A 368 -7.58 13.94 -12.93
C ARG A 368 -8.44 13.31 -14.03
N VAL A 369 -9.19 12.26 -13.69
CA VAL A 369 -10.11 11.58 -14.63
C VAL A 369 -11.31 12.47 -14.96
N THR A 370 -11.91 13.14 -13.95
CA THR A 370 -13.13 13.96 -14.15
C THR A 370 -12.83 15.36 -14.67
N ASP A 371 -11.90 16.05 -14.03
CA ASP A 371 -11.67 17.47 -14.27
C ASP A 371 -10.53 17.73 -15.28
N GLY A 372 -9.71 16.70 -15.54
CA GLY A 372 -8.48 16.85 -16.34
C GLY A 372 -7.38 17.57 -15.55
N GLY A 373 -6.58 18.34 -16.25
CA GLY A 373 -5.48 19.11 -15.69
C GLY A 373 -4.14 18.35 -15.64
N ALA A 374 -3.07 19.10 -15.33
CA ALA A 374 -1.72 18.57 -15.31
C ALA A 374 -1.50 17.57 -14.18
N VAL A 375 -0.77 16.54 -14.46
CA VAL A 375 -0.28 15.57 -13.47
C VAL A 375 0.87 16.19 -12.69
N GLU A 376 1.01 15.87 -11.42
CA GLU A 376 2.22 16.15 -10.64
C GLU A 376 3.44 15.62 -11.38
N PRO A 377 4.42 16.46 -11.74
CA PRO A 377 5.54 16.03 -12.59
C PRO A 377 6.27 14.79 -12.08
N ARG A 378 6.41 14.64 -10.77
CA ARG A 378 7.05 13.46 -10.16
C ARG A 378 6.32 12.15 -10.46
N PHE A 379 5.00 12.20 -10.69
CA PHE A 379 4.18 11.00 -10.96
C PHE A 379 4.07 10.68 -12.44
N SER A 380 4.52 11.59 -13.31
CA SER A 380 4.46 11.39 -14.75
C SER A 380 5.29 10.20 -15.23
N LEU A 381 4.79 9.53 -16.26
CA LEU A 381 5.47 8.46 -16.98
C LEU A 381 6.85 8.88 -17.50
N THR A 382 7.01 10.14 -17.88
CA THR A 382 8.27 10.69 -18.40
C THR A 382 9.41 10.65 -17.40
N THR A 383 9.11 10.62 -16.09
CA THR A 383 10.10 10.50 -15.01
C THR A 383 10.48 9.05 -14.68
N LYS A 384 9.80 8.07 -15.28
CA LYS A 384 10.03 6.65 -15.01
C LYS A 384 11.04 6.10 -16.03
N GLN A 385 12.23 5.76 -15.53
CA GLN A 385 13.35 5.27 -16.31
C GLN A 385 13.49 3.74 -16.19
N SER A 386 14.30 3.15 -17.05
CA SER A 386 14.59 1.72 -17.07
C SER A 386 15.64 1.27 -16.03
N VAL A 387 16.22 2.21 -15.27
CA VAL A 387 17.18 1.91 -14.21
C VAL A 387 16.61 2.36 -12.88
N GLN A 388 16.48 1.42 -11.94
CA GLN A 388 16.01 1.71 -10.60
C GLN A 388 17.13 2.40 -9.80
N ARG A 389 16.84 3.60 -9.25
CA ARG A 389 17.82 4.45 -8.55
C ARG A 389 17.51 4.65 -7.07
N ARG A 390 16.29 4.38 -6.63
CA ARG A 390 15.85 4.62 -5.26
C ARG A 390 15.68 3.31 -4.48
N ALA A 391 16.19 3.31 -3.25
CA ALA A 391 15.84 2.33 -2.23
C ALA A 391 14.46 2.63 -1.61
N VAL A 392 13.93 1.75 -0.76
CA VAL A 392 12.53 1.79 -0.25
C VAL A 392 12.23 2.89 0.76
N PHE A 393 13.09 3.76 1.14
CA PHE A 393 12.77 4.84 2.11
C PHE A 393 12.33 6.13 1.45
#